data_93f01a6ace373b025462da236ab603db
#
_entry.id   93f01a6ace373b025462da236ab603db
#
_cell.length_a   1.000
_cell.length_b   1.000
_cell.length_c   1.000
_cell.angle_alpha   90.00
_cell.angle_beta   90.00
_cell.angle_gamma   90.00
#
_symmetry.space_group_name_H-M   'P 1'
#
loop_
_entity.id
_entity.type
_entity.pdbx_description
1 polymer ?
#
loop_
_entity_poly.entity_id
_entity_poly.type
_entity_poly.pdbx_seq_one_letter_code
_entity_poly.pdbx_strand_id
1 'polypeptide(L)'
;MSDKAEVSHLVLGYKTPSLRQALADENIADWEPYALEVLATVLGGYEGARLDASILRRKKLATTTSISYSLATLLPGLLTISAIPREGISLEKLESALKKEILTLFQNPPSAKELEKVIAQTIAESVFQKDSIAYQAILIGSLDSVGLDWRLKDTYLQNIKSVTAEQVRFVTGKYLKPKSL
;
A
#
# COMPACT_ATOMS: atom_id res chain seq x y z
N MET A 1 -36.88 -15.16 12.42
CA MET A 1 -36.41 -14.23 11.37
C MET A 1 -34.96 -13.97 11.68
N SER A 2 -34.04 -14.41 10.82
CA SER A 2 -32.62 -14.17 11.00
C SER A 2 -32.36 -12.79 10.41
N ASP A 3 -32.16 -11.76 11.25
CA ASP A 3 -31.64 -10.49 10.84
C ASP A 3 -30.19 -10.74 10.32
N LYS A 4 -30.02 -10.65 9.02
CA LYS A 4 -28.69 -10.58 8.44
C LYS A 4 -28.10 -9.25 8.90
N ALA A 5 -27.18 -9.28 9.86
CA ALA A 5 -26.39 -8.12 10.22
C ALA A 5 -25.56 -7.74 8.97
N GLU A 6 -26.00 -6.74 8.23
CA GLU A 6 -25.23 -6.16 7.12
C GLU A 6 -24.09 -5.34 7.70
N VAL A 7 -22.89 -5.90 7.64
CA VAL A 7 -21.67 -5.18 8.00
C VAL A 7 -21.31 -4.26 6.85
N SER A 8 -21.49 -2.95 7.05
CA SER A 8 -21.08 -1.95 6.07
C SER A 8 -19.57 -2.01 5.84
N HIS A 9 -19.14 -1.95 4.58
CA HIS A 9 -17.74 -2.00 4.18
C HIS A 9 -17.43 -0.86 3.22
N LEU A 10 -16.41 -0.08 3.52
CA LEU A 10 -15.91 0.99 2.66
C LEU A 10 -14.64 0.53 1.96
N VAL A 11 -14.58 0.72 0.64
CA VAL A 11 -13.38 0.50 -0.16
C VAL A 11 -13.09 1.74 -1.00
N LEU A 12 -11.89 2.29 -0.87
CA LEU A 12 -11.36 3.33 -1.75
C LEU A 12 -10.32 2.68 -2.68
N GLY A 13 -10.49 2.86 -3.98
CA GLY A 13 -9.57 2.31 -5.00
C GLY A 13 -8.91 3.43 -5.80
N TYR A 14 -7.60 3.38 -5.94
CA TYR A 14 -6.80 4.34 -6.71
C TYR A 14 -6.04 3.62 -7.80
N LYS A 15 -6.18 4.07 -9.05
CA LYS A 15 -5.38 3.53 -10.16
C LYS A 15 -3.91 3.86 -9.95
N THR A 16 -3.07 2.86 -9.99
CA THR A 16 -1.63 2.96 -9.78
C THR A 16 -0.88 2.15 -10.84
N PRO A 17 0.35 2.49 -11.19
CA PRO A 17 1.14 1.69 -12.11
C PRO A 17 1.57 0.38 -11.46
N SER A 18 1.78 -0.64 -12.29
CA SER A 18 2.57 -1.82 -11.95
C SER A 18 4.05 -1.58 -12.34
N LEU A 19 4.96 -2.43 -11.83
CA LEU A 19 6.36 -2.39 -12.22
C LEU A 19 6.54 -2.65 -13.71
N ARG A 20 5.77 -3.59 -14.28
CA ARG A 20 5.75 -3.85 -15.71
C ARG A 20 5.39 -2.61 -16.52
N GLN A 21 4.41 -1.85 -16.05
CA GLN A 21 4.00 -0.63 -16.73
C GLN A 21 5.07 0.47 -16.61
N ALA A 22 5.69 0.61 -15.44
CA ALA A 22 6.77 1.58 -15.25
C ALA A 22 7.98 1.29 -16.15
N LEU A 23 8.32 0.02 -16.35
CA LEU A 23 9.40 -0.40 -17.27
C LEU A 23 9.07 -0.21 -18.76
N ALA A 24 7.79 0.01 -19.12
CA ALA A 24 7.33 0.17 -20.50
C ALA A 24 6.91 1.60 -20.86
N ASP A 25 6.76 2.51 -19.90
CA ASP A 25 6.23 3.87 -20.09
C ASP A 25 7.19 4.90 -19.49
N GLU A 26 7.88 5.65 -20.32
CA GLU A 26 8.85 6.69 -19.92
C GLU A 26 8.26 7.80 -19.02
N ASN A 27 6.92 7.94 -18.96
CA ASN A 27 6.25 8.88 -18.08
C ASN A 27 6.10 8.39 -16.64
N ILE A 28 6.50 7.13 -16.37
CA ILE A 28 6.44 6.51 -15.06
C ILE A 28 7.86 6.09 -14.68
N ALA A 29 8.39 6.67 -13.62
CA ALA A 29 9.73 6.32 -13.19
C ALA A 29 9.76 4.92 -12.55
N ASP A 30 10.82 4.15 -12.78
CA ASP A 30 10.99 2.77 -12.31
C ASP A 30 10.86 2.61 -10.80
N TRP A 31 11.16 3.67 -10.03
CA TRP A 31 11.04 3.68 -8.58
C TRP A 31 9.60 3.91 -8.06
N GLU A 32 8.65 4.40 -8.89
CA GLU A 32 7.30 4.75 -8.45
C GLU A 32 6.52 3.55 -7.88
N PRO A 33 6.57 2.35 -8.46
CA PRO A 33 5.94 1.16 -7.88
C PRO A 33 6.50 0.79 -6.50
N TYR A 34 7.81 0.92 -6.29
CA TYR A 34 8.44 0.67 -4.99
C TYR A 34 8.05 1.72 -3.96
N ALA A 35 7.95 2.99 -4.36
CA ALA A 35 7.47 4.06 -3.50
C ALA A 35 5.99 3.87 -3.11
N LEU A 36 5.15 3.34 -4.01
CA LEU A 36 3.76 2.99 -3.72
C LEU A 36 3.65 1.83 -2.72
N GLU A 37 4.55 0.87 -2.78
CA GLU A 37 4.60 -0.23 -1.81
C GLU A 37 5.01 0.25 -0.41
N VAL A 38 6.04 1.10 -0.35
CA VAL A 38 6.44 1.75 0.91
C VAL A 38 5.31 2.65 1.44
N LEU A 39 4.62 3.40 0.58
CA LEU A 39 3.45 4.20 0.94
C LEU A 39 2.35 3.32 1.56
N ALA A 40 2.02 2.19 0.95
CA ALA A 40 1.02 1.26 1.47
C ALA A 40 1.42 0.76 2.85
N THR A 41 2.69 0.41 3.05
CA THR A 41 3.21 -0.05 4.35
C THR A 41 3.17 1.07 5.40
N VAL A 42 3.53 2.32 5.07
CA VAL A 42 3.42 3.49 5.96
C VAL A 42 1.98 3.72 6.40
N LEU A 43 1.02 3.60 5.48
CA LEU A 43 -0.39 3.83 5.80
C LEU A 43 -1.00 2.71 6.64
N GLY A 44 -0.74 1.43 6.33
CA GLY A 44 -1.47 0.35 6.98
C GLY A 44 -0.78 -1.02 7.00
N GLY A 45 0.51 -1.12 6.67
CA GLY A 45 1.22 -2.38 6.54
C GLY A 45 1.65 -3.04 7.87
N TYR A 46 1.48 -2.37 9.02
CA TYR A 46 1.89 -2.91 10.31
C TYR A 46 1.06 -2.33 11.46
N GLU A 47 1.13 -2.98 12.62
CA GLU A 47 0.46 -2.51 13.84
C GLU A 47 1.08 -1.19 14.31
N GLY A 48 0.23 -0.15 14.43
CA GLY A 48 0.66 1.21 14.73
C GLY A 48 1.01 2.04 13.49
N ALA A 49 0.78 1.53 12.26
CA ALA A 49 0.81 2.32 11.05
C ALA A 49 -0.20 3.49 11.10
N ARG A 50 -0.09 4.47 10.20
CA ARG A 50 -0.85 5.73 10.30
C ARG A 50 -2.36 5.52 10.39
N LEU A 51 -2.95 4.62 9.60
CA LEU A 51 -4.39 4.32 9.66
C LEU A 51 -4.78 3.63 10.96
N ASP A 52 -3.98 2.67 11.44
CA ASP A 52 -4.22 2.02 12.73
C ASP A 52 -4.17 3.05 13.86
N ALA A 53 -3.10 3.83 13.95
CA ALA A 53 -2.94 4.84 15.01
C ALA A 53 -4.03 5.92 14.98
N SER A 54 -4.42 6.39 13.80
CA SER A 54 -5.37 7.48 13.66
C SER A 54 -6.83 7.01 13.64
N ILE A 55 -7.17 6.09 12.74
CA ILE A 55 -8.57 5.70 12.47
C ILE A 55 -9.07 4.70 13.51
N LEU A 56 -8.25 3.66 13.86
CA LEU A 56 -8.68 2.62 14.77
C LEU A 56 -8.54 3.04 16.23
N ARG A 57 -7.36 3.57 16.63
CA ARG A 57 -7.05 3.80 18.04
C ARG A 57 -7.47 5.18 18.52
N ARG A 58 -7.03 6.26 17.85
CA ARG A 58 -7.29 7.64 18.29
C ARG A 58 -8.72 8.09 18.01
N LYS A 59 -9.19 7.99 16.76
CA LYS A 59 -10.52 8.47 16.34
C LYS A 59 -11.62 7.43 16.56
N LYS A 60 -11.28 6.15 16.67
CA LYS A 60 -12.20 5.02 16.86
C LYS A 60 -13.33 5.00 15.83
N LEU A 61 -13.03 5.29 14.56
CA LEU A 61 -14.01 5.37 13.49
C LEU A 61 -14.25 4.02 12.80
N ALA A 62 -13.27 3.11 12.82
CA ALA A 62 -13.38 1.79 12.23
C ALA A 62 -12.98 0.70 13.22
N THR A 63 -13.44 -0.52 12.97
CA THR A 63 -13.01 -1.74 13.67
C THR A 63 -11.78 -2.32 13.04
N THR A 64 -11.68 -2.24 11.70
CA THR A 64 -10.53 -2.70 10.92
C THR A 64 -10.23 -1.71 9.80
N THR A 65 -8.95 -1.61 9.45
CA THR A 65 -8.48 -0.98 8.22
C THR A 65 -7.47 -1.90 7.57
N SER A 66 -7.46 -1.95 6.25
CA SER A 66 -6.42 -2.63 5.48
C SER A 66 -6.06 -1.81 4.26
N ILE A 67 -4.84 -2.00 3.79
CA ILE A 67 -4.37 -1.41 2.55
C ILE A 67 -3.72 -2.51 1.72
N SER A 68 -3.92 -2.46 0.43
CA SER A 68 -3.32 -3.42 -0.50
C SER A 68 -2.81 -2.70 -1.74
N TYR A 69 -1.61 -3.03 -2.12
CA TYR A 69 -1.00 -2.68 -3.40
C TYR A 69 -0.11 -3.84 -3.83
N SER A 70 -0.03 -4.10 -5.12
CA SER A 70 0.90 -5.08 -5.68
C SER A 70 1.64 -4.45 -6.85
N LEU A 71 2.97 -4.43 -6.77
CA LEU A 71 3.81 -3.93 -7.85
C LEU A 71 3.91 -4.92 -9.03
N ALA A 72 3.72 -6.22 -8.79
CA ALA A 72 3.82 -7.27 -9.81
C ALA A 72 2.43 -7.65 -10.33
N THR A 73 1.87 -6.84 -11.23
CA THR A 73 0.61 -7.11 -11.94
C THR A 73 0.77 -6.94 -13.44
N LEU A 74 0.00 -7.73 -14.21
CA LEU A 74 0.03 -7.71 -15.69
C LEU A 74 -0.49 -6.38 -16.24
N LEU A 75 -1.58 -5.86 -15.66
CA LEU A 75 -2.26 -4.61 -16.02
C LEU A 75 -1.98 -3.53 -14.97
N PRO A 76 -2.36 -2.26 -15.24
CA PRO A 76 -2.34 -1.23 -14.20
C PRO A 76 -2.99 -1.73 -12.93
N GLY A 77 -2.32 -1.49 -11.80
CA GLY A 77 -2.76 -1.96 -10.51
C GLY A 77 -3.78 -1.03 -9.85
N LEU A 78 -4.25 -1.48 -8.69
CA LEU A 78 -5.04 -0.68 -7.78
C LEU A 78 -4.35 -0.65 -6.42
N LEU A 79 -4.20 0.54 -5.86
CA LEU A 79 -4.01 0.67 -4.43
C LEU A 79 -5.38 0.78 -3.79
N THR A 80 -5.74 -0.17 -2.93
CA THR A 80 -7.03 -0.19 -2.26
C THR A 80 -6.88 0.06 -0.76
N ILE A 81 -7.75 0.87 -0.21
CA ILE A 81 -7.89 1.09 1.24
C ILE A 81 -9.27 0.62 1.63
N SER A 82 -9.34 -0.38 2.50
CA SER A 82 -10.59 -0.95 3.00
C SER A 82 -10.76 -0.63 4.46
N ALA A 83 -12.00 -0.39 4.90
CA ALA A 83 -12.32 -0.13 6.29
C ALA A 83 -13.73 -0.60 6.64
N ILE A 84 -13.90 -1.15 7.84
CA ILE A 84 -15.20 -1.49 8.42
C ILE A 84 -15.52 -0.43 9.49
N PRO A 85 -16.58 0.36 9.33
CA PRO A 85 -16.96 1.37 10.33
C PRO A 85 -17.34 0.74 11.67
N ARG A 86 -17.14 1.45 12.75
CA ARG A 86 -17.73 1.11 14.04
C ARG A 86 -19.23 1.41 14.00
N GLU A 87 -19.98 0.74 14.86
CA GLU A 87 -21.41 1.01 15.07
C GLU A 87 -21.66 2.50 15.29
N GLY A 88 -22.68 3.04 14.62
CA GLY A 88 -23.04 4.46 14.67
C GLY A 88 -22.13 5.41 13.85
N ILE A 89 -21.15 4.89 13.13
CA ILE A 89 -20.29 5.69 12.25
C ILE A 89 -20.77 5.54 10.80
N SER A 90 -21.09 6.68 10.13
CA SER A 90 -21.50 6.67 8.73
C SER A 90 -20.30 6.46 7.80
N LEU A 91 -20.57 5.90 6.61
CA LEU A 91 -19.55 5.67 5.58
C LEU A 91 -18.90 6.97 5.12
N GLU A 92 -19.67 8.05 4.97
CA GLU A 92 -19.17 9.37 4.55
C GLU A 92 -18.20 9.96 5.56
N LYS A 93 -18.48 9.77 6.87
CA LYS A 93 -17.58 10.22 7.94
C LYS A 93 -16.29 9.44 7.91
N LEU A 94 -16.36 8.13 7.72
CA LEU A 94 -15.17 7.27 7.62
C LEU A 94 -14.35 7.60 6.36
N GLU A 95 -15.01 7.76 5.20
CA GLU A 95 -14.38 8.16 3.95
C GLU A 95 -13.62 9.48 4.07
N SER A 96 -14.28 10.51 4.60
CA SER A 96 -13.67 11.81 4.84
C SER A 96 -12.44 11.72 5.75
N ALA A 97 -12.50 10.87 6.78
CA ALA A 97 -11.38 10.66 7.68
C ALA A 97 -10.20 9.94 7.00
N LEU A 98 -10.46 8.93 6.16
CA LEU A 98 -9.43 8.24 5.37
C LEU A 98 -8.77 9.19 4.36
N LYS A 99 -9.55 9.95 3.61
CA LYS A 99 -9.04 10.97 2.67
C LYS A 99 -8.18 12.02 3.39
N LYS A 100 -8.54 12.40 4.61
CA LYS A 100 -7.74 13.32 5.43
C LYS A 100 -6.39 12.72 5.84
N GLU A 101 -6.32 11.43 6.14
CA GLU A 101 -5.03 10.77 6.45
C GLU A 101 -4.12 10.71 5.21
N ILE A 102 -4.67 10.47 4.02
CA ILE A 102 -3.91 10.53 2.76
C ILE A 102 -3.36 11.95 2.53
N LEU A 103 -4.20 12.98 2.71
CA LEU A 103 -3.76 14.37 2.61
C LEU A 103 -2.68 14.71 3.66
N THR A 104 -2.85 14.20 4.87
CA THR A 104 -1.85 14.37 5.94
C THR A 104 -0.52 13.73 5.57
N LEU A 105 -0.51 12.56 4.94
CA LEU A 105 0.71 11.92 4.44
C LEU A 105 1.38 12.75 3.34
N PHE A 106 0.60 13.33 2.43
CA PHE A 106 1.14 14.23 1.40
C PHE A 106 1.78 15.48 1.99
N GLN A 107 1.14 16.10 3.00
CA GLN A 107 1.65 17.31 3.65
C GLN A 107 2.82 17.03 4.60
N ASN A 108 2.79 15.88 5.25
CA ASN A 108 3.78 15.42 6.21
C ASN A 108 4.30 14.05 5.78
N PRO A 109 5.26 13.98 4.85
CA PRO A 109 5.84 12.72 4.38
C PRO A 109 6.45 11.93 5.56
N PRO A 110 6.74 10.63 5.38
CA PRO A 110 7.29 9.84 6.47
C PRO A 110 8.62 10.42 6.94
N SER A 111 8.80 10.46 8.26
CA SER A 111 10.09 10.83 8.86
C SER A 111 11.15 9.77 8.55
N ALA A 112 12.43 10.11 8.63
CA ALA A 112 13.52 9.16 8.44
C ALA A 112 13.35 7.91 9.33
N LYS A 113 13.00 8.10 10.61
CA LYS A 113 12.77 7.00 11.56
C LYS A 113 11.57 6.12 11.16
N GLU A 114 10.49 6.71 10.66
CA GLU A 114 9.32 5.97 10.19
C GLU A 114 9.67 5.16 8.92
N LEU A 115 10.43 5.77 8.02
CA LEU A 115 10.88 5.11 6.80
C LEU A 115 11.83 3.95 7.09
N GLU A 116 12.82 4.14 7.97
CA GLU A 116 13.71 3.08 8.45
C GLU A 116 12.94 1.90 9.04
N LYS A 117 11.93 2.17 9.86
CA LYS A 117 11.09 1.12 10.45
C LYS A 117 10.35 0.33 9.38
N VAL A 118 9.72 1.02 8.42
CA VAL A 118 8.99 0.37 7.32
C VAL A 118 9.91 -0.49 6.47
N ILE A 119 11.06 0.06 6.07
CA ILE A 119 12.06 -0.65 5.29
C ILE A 119 12.57 -1.89 6.05
N ALA A 120 12.90 -1.75 7.33
CA ALA A 120 13.35 -2.86 8.16
C ALA A 120 12.31 -3.98 8.25
N GLN A 121 11.03 -3.63 8.37
CA GLN A 121 9.93 -4.61 8.41
C GLN A 121 9.77 -5.34 7.07
N THR A 122 9.76 -4.61 5.96
CA THR A 122 9.70 -5.20 4.61
C THR A 122 10.87 -6.16 4.36
N ILE A 123 12.07 -5.80 4.82
CA ILE A 123 13.25 -6.66 4.73
C ILE A 123 13.07 -7.93 5.57
N ALA A 124 12.63 -7.78 6.82
CA ALA A 124 12.43 -8.91 7.73
C ALA A 124 11.43 -9.92 7.14
N GLU A 125 10.29 -9.45 6.63
CA GLU A 125 9.30 -10.29 5.97
C GLU A 125 9.88 -11.01 4.74
N SER A 126 10.64 -10.31 3.90
CA SER A 126 11.29 -10.89 2.71
C SER A 126 12.35 -11.95 3.08
N VAL A 127 13.09 -11.76 4.17
CA VAL A 127 14.11 -12.75 4.64
C VAL A 127 13.42 -14.02 5.11
N PHE A 128 12.37 -13.92 5.93
CA PHE A 128 11.62 -15.11 6.38
C PHE A 128 11.02 -15.91 5.23
N GLN A 129 10.59 -15.22 4.16
CA GLN A 129 10.00 -15.87 3.00
C GLN A 129 11.04 -16.60 2.12
N LYS A 130 12.31 -16.15 2.13
CA LYS A 130 13.38 -16.77 1.33
C LYS A 130 13.74 -18.19 1.76
N ASP A 131 13.47 -18.56 3.00
CA ASP A 131 13.76 -19.91 3.50
C ASP A 131 12.78 -20.97 2.98
N SER A 132 11.69 -20.57 2.35
CA SER A 132 10.69 -21.46 1.78
C SER A 132 10.92 -21.66 0.27
N ILE A 133 11.26 -22.88 -0.14
CA ILE A 133 11.38 -23.25 -1.56
C ILE A 133 10.06 -23.02 -2.30
N ALA A 134 8.94 -23.35 -1.67
CA ALA A 134 7.60 -23.13 -2.23
C ALA A 134 7.34 -21.64 -2.48
N TYR A 135 7.72 -20.78 -1.54
CA TYR A 135 7.58 -19.33 -1.71
C TYR A 135 8.46 -18.81 -2.85
N GLN A 136 9.70 -19.26 -2.95
CA GLN A 136 10.60 -18.85 -4.04
C GLN A 136 10.02 -19.26 -5.40
N ALA A 137 9.46 -20.48 -5.53
CA ALA A 137 8.83 -20.94 -6.76
C ALA A 137 7.60 -20.09 -7.12
N ILE A 138 6.76 -19.76 -6.14
CA ILE A 138 5.59 -18.88 -6.32
C ILE A 138 6.04 -17.48 -6.75
N LEU A 139 7.06 -16.91 -6.12
CA LEU A 139 7.58 -15.58 -6.46
C LEU A 139 8.11 -15.53 -7.91
N ILE A 140 8.93 -16.50 -8.30
CA ILE A 140 9.47 -16.62 -9.65
C ILE A 140 8.33 -16.77 -10.66
N GLY A 141 7.41 -17.70 -10.40
CA GLY A 141 6.26 -17.95 -11.28
C GLY A 141 5.32 -16.75 -11.38
N SER A 142 5.12 -15.99 -10.29
CA SER A 142 4.28 -14.79 -10.31
C SER A 142 4.92 -13.65 -11.12
N LEU A 143 6.23 -13.44 -11.02
CA LEU A 143 6.94 -12.46 -11.83
C LEU A 143 6.90 -12.83 -13.32
N ASP A 144 7.21 -14.09 -13.65
CA ASP A 144 7.18 -14.59 -15.02
C ASP A 144 5.78 -14.51 -15.64
N SER A 145 4.75 -14.88 -14.88
CA SER A 145 3.34 -14.84 -15.36
C SER A 145 2.85 -13.45 -15.76
N VAL A 146 3.45 -12.40 -15.20
CA VAL A 146 3.13 -11.00 -15.55
C VAL A 146 4.15 -10.39 -16.52
N GLY A 147 5.08 -11.21 -17.07
CA GLY A 147 6.09 -10.78 -18.04
C GLY A 147 7.21 -9.93 -17.42
N LEU A 148 7.51 -10.12 -16.16
CA LEU A 148 8.65 -9.52 -15.48
C LEU A 148 9.81 -10.53 -15.36
N ASP A 149 11.04 -10.05 -15.48
CA ASP A 149 12.22 -10.89 -15.25
C ASP A 149 12.26 -11.33 -13.78
N TRP A 150 12.32 -12.64 -13.54
CA TRP A 150 12.41 -13.20 -12.20
C TRP A 150 13.63 -12.72 -11.39
N ARG A 151 14.68 -12.23 -12.04
CA ARG A 151 15.88 -11.65 -11.41
C ARG A 151 15.58 -10.35 -10.67
N LEU A 152 14.45 -9.70 -10.94
CA LEU A 152 13.98 -8.53 -10.18
C LEU A 152 13.85 -8.82 -8.68
N LYS A 153 13.61 -10.09 -8.28
CA LYS A 153 13.64 -10.49 -6.87
C LYS A 153 14.96 -10.17 -6.17
N ASP A 154 16.09 -10.16 -6.91
CA ASP A 154 17.41 -9.93 -6.34
C ASP A 154 17.68 -8.44 -6.09
N THR A 155 17.07 -7.55 -6.87
CA THR A 155 17.20 -6.10 -6.76
C THR A 155 16.07 -5.47 -5.94
N TYR A 156 14.98 -6.21 -5.68
CA TYR A 156 13.78 -5.71 -5.00
C TYR A 156 14.11 -5.01 -3.66
N LEU A 157 14.85 -5.68 -2.78
CA LEU A 157 15.19 -5.11 -1.46
C LEU A 157 16.07 -3.85 -1.58
N GLN A 158 16.94 -3.80 -2.57
CA GLN A 158 17.77 -2.60 -2.81
C GLN A 158 16.89 -1.44 -3.28
N ASN A 159 15.93 -1.70 -4.17
CA ASN A 159 14.99 -0.70 -4.65
C ASN A 159 14.10 -0.17 -3.52
N ILE A 160 13.57 -1.05 -2.64
CA ILE A 160 12.81 -0.64 -1.45
C ILE A 160 13.68 0.23 -0.52
N LYS A 161 14.95 -0.17 -0.28
CA LYS A 161 15.88 0.61 0.58
C LYS A 161 16.19 2.00 0.03
N SER A 162 16.16 2.17 -1.28
CA SER A 162 16.46 3.45 -1.93
C SER A 162 15.28 4.42 -1.94
N VAL A 163 14.07 3.98 -1.53
CA VAL A 163 12.88 4.85 -1.49
C VAL A 163 13.06 5.96 -0.48
N THR A 164 12.83 7.19 -0.91
CA THR A 164 12.92 8.39 -0.09
C THR A 164 11.54 8.90 0.33
N ALA A 165 11.50 9.71 1.40
CA ALA A 165 10.27 10.37 1.86
C ALA A 165 9.64 11.26 0.79
N GLU A 166 10.45 11.94 -0.02
CA GLU A 166 9.97 12.78 -1.13
C GLU A 166 9.35 11.94 -2.25
N GLN A 167 9.90 10.76 -2.53
CA GLN A 167 9.29 9.82 -3.48
C GLN A 167 7.93 9.32 -2.99
N VAL A 168 7.79 8.98 -1.69
CA VAL A 168 6.51 8.63 -1.08
C VAL A 168 5.52 9.79 -1.20
N ARG A 169 5.93 11.01 -0.90
CA ARG A 169 5.12 12.22 -1.09
C ARG A 169 4.69 12.41 -2.54
N PHE A 170 5.62 12.24 -3.49
CA PHE A 170 5.35 12.39 -4.92
C PHE A 170 4.26 11.43 -5.38
N VAL A 171 4.39 10.11 -5.10
CA VAL A 171 3.39 9.12 -5.53
C VAL A 171 2.06 9.32 -4.82
N THR A 172 2.05 9.78 -3.56
CA THR A 172 0.82 10.16 -2.85
C THR A 172 0.08 11.26 -3.63
N GLY A 173 0.78 12.34 -4.00
CA GLY A 173 0.20 13.45 -4.75
C GLY A 173 -0.14 13.12 -6.20
N LYS A 174 0.56 12.19 -6.84
CA LYS A 174 0.32 11.79 -8.23
C LYS A 174 -0.89 10.85 -8.34
N TYR A 175 -1.01 9.85 -7.47
CA TYR A 175 -1.95 8.75 -7.62
C TYR A 175 -3.15 8.79 -6.67
N LEU A 176 -3.00 9.27 -5.43
CA LEU A 176 -4.06 9.21 -4.43
C LEU A 176 -4.92 10.50 -4.43
N LYS A 177 -5.24 11.01 -5.62
CA LYS A 177 -6.11 12.18 -5.76
C LYS A 177 -7.59 11.80 -5.67
N PRO A 178 -8.47 12.68 -5.10
CA PRO A 178 -9.91 12.43 -5.03
C PRO A 178 -10.59 12.15 -6.37
N LYS A 179 -10.00 12.61 -7.48
CA LYS A 179 -10.52 12.40 -8.85
C LYS A 179 -10.06 11.10 -9.50
N SER A 180 -9.26 10.29 -8.81
CA SER A 180 -8.74 9.00 -9.31
C SER A 180 -9.56 7.81 -8.80
N LEU A 181 -10.69 8.07 -8.16
CA LEU A 181 -11.69 7.10 -7.71
C LEU A 181 -12.60 6.69 -8.85
#